data_c85bc514a9e256d3d0949086d265a240
#
_entry.id   c85bc514a9e256d3d0949086d265a240
#
_cell.length_a   1.000
_cell.length_b   1.000
_cell.length_c   1.000
_cell.angle_alpha   90.00
_cell.angle_beta   90.00
_cell.angle_gamma   90.00
#
_symmetry.space_group_name_H-M   'P 1'
#
loop_
_entity.id
_entity.type
_entity.pdbx_description
1 polymer ?
#
loop_
_entity_poly.entity_id
_entity_poly.type
_entity_poly.pdbx_seq_one_letter_code
_entity_poly.pdbx_strand_id
1 'polypeptide(L)'
;MAAQNPSEYIAHHLTNLTVTVGEGGFWTLNMDTIVMSWVLGLVGLGIIWTVAKGATAGVPGRLQSFIEMFFEFVDSTVRDVFPGSRAFLGPLALTIFVWVFMMNLMDLIPIDWVATVSHALGAPAWKAVPSTDLNTTFAMSFSVFFLIIFFSFKAKGAGGFMHELFTAPFGSNPLLWIPNLALNIIELLAKPVSLGMRLFGNMYAGELIFMLLGLLGTIASLSFGGLLAGGASGVLTWAWAVFHILIILLQAFIFMVLSVVYIAMAHEHH
;
A
#
# COMPACT_ATOMS: atom_id res chain seq x y z
N MET A 1 4.96 33.05 12.39
CA MET A 1 4.85 31.78 13.11
C MET A 1 6.14 31.59 13.88
N ALA A 2 6.06 31.38 15.21
CA ALA A 2 7.23 31.09 16.03
C ALA A 2 7.91 29.84 15.50
N ALA A 3 9.25 29.81 15.54
CA ALA A 3 10.02 28.65 15.12
C ALA A 3 9.60 27.45 15.98
N GLN A 4 8.71 26.61 15.42
CA GLN A 4 8.33 25.35 16.06
C GLN A 4 9.59 24.49 16.16
N ASN A 5 9.75 23.84 17.30
CA ASN A 5 10.83 22.87 17.49
C ASN A 5 10.64 21.79 16.40
N PRO A 6 11.70 21.42 15.62
CA PRO A 6 11.58 20.43 14.55
C PRO A 6 10.88 19.13 14.96
N SER A 7 11.07 18.70 16.21
CA SER A 7 10.41 17.51 16.76
C SER A 7 8.89 17.71 16.96
N GLU A 8 8.45 18.91 17.32
CA GLU A 8 7.02 19.22 17.46
C GLU A 8 6.33 19.29 16.09
N TYR A 9 7.01 19.87 15.09
CA TYR A 9 6.51 19.90 13.71
C TYR A 9 6.27 18.48 13.19
N ILE A 10 7.27 17.59 13.30
CA ILE A 10 7.16 16.20 12.85
C ILE A 10 6.06 15.48 13.64
N ALA A 11 6.05 15.60 14.97
CA ALA A 11 5.04 14.95 15.81
C ALA A 11 3.61 15.38 15.46
N HIS A 12 3.38 16.67 15.20
CA HIS A 12 2.08 17.21 14.81
C HIS A 12 1.56 16.60 13.49
N HIS A 13 2.42 16.44 12.48
CA HIS A 13 2.04 15.90 11.17
C HIS A 13 1.90 14.36 11.17
N LEU A 14 2.48 13.67 12.15
CA LEU A 14 2.33 12.23 12.34
C LEU A 14 1.12 11.84 13.21
N THR A 15 0.36 12.83 13.73
CA THR A 15 -0.80 12.55 14.58
C THR A 15 -2.01 12.20 13.73
N ASN A 16 -2.68 11.10 14.05
CA ASN A 16 -3.91 10.65 13.39
C ASN A 16 -5.15 11.13 14.15
N LEU A 17 -6.28 11.22 13.44
CA LEU A 17 -7.58 11.40 14.05
C LEU A 17 -8.05 10.07 14.66
N THR A 18 -7.79 9.88 15.94
CA THR A 18 -8.09 8.64 16.65
C THR A 18 -9.46 8.67 17.31
N VAL A 19 -10.21 7.58 17.18
CA VAL A 19 -11.45 7.33 17.91
C VAL A 19 -11.28 6.09 18.77
N THR A 20 -11.51 6.22 20.08
CA THR A 20 -11.48 5.09 21.01
C THR A 20 -12.78 4.30 20.94
N VAL A 21 -12.68 2.99 20.67
CA VAL A 21 -13.85 2.07 20.57
C VAL A 21 -14.01 1.25 21.84
N GLY A 22 -12.98 1.18 22.70
CA GLY A 22 -12.98 0.39 23.94
C GLY A 22 -11.96 0.90 24.95
N GLU A 23 -11.87 0.25 26.11
CA GLU A 23 -10.90 0.58 27.14
C GLU A 23 -9.49 0.11 26.76
N GLY A 24 -8.50 1.00 26.89
CA GLY A 24 -7.09 0.74 26.58
C GLY A 24 -6.63 1.26 25.21
N GLY A 25 -5.34 1.57 25.08
CA GLY A 25 -4.74 2.18 23.89
C GLY A 25 -4.76 1.29 22.63
N PHE A 26 -5.03 0.00 22.76
CA PHE A 26 -5.13 -0.94 21.65
C PHE A 26 -6.45 -0.78 20.87
N TRP A 27 -7.53 -0.36 21.52
CA TRP A 27 -8.86 -0.21 20.92
C TRP A 27 -9.07 1.20 20.35
N THR A 28 -8.12 1.71 19.60
CA THR A 28 -8.20 3.00 18.90
C THR A 28 -8.22 2.77 17.39
N LEU A 29 -9.14 3.47 16.71
CA LEU A 29 -9.23 3.46 15.25
C LEU A 29 -8.75 4.80 14.71
N ASN A 30 -7.88 4.77 13.70
CA ASN A 30 -7.45 5.93 12.94
C ASN A 30 -8.49 6.24 11.86
N MET A 31 -9.46 7.08 12.17
CA MET A 31 -10.62 7.34 11.29
C MET A 31 -10.23 8.06 10.01
N ASP A 32 -9.24 8.94 10.07
CA ASP A 32 -8.70 9.65 8.91
C ASP A 32 -8.14 8.68 7.85
N THR A 33 -7.29 7.73 8.26
CA THR A 33 -6.68 6.77 7.36
C THR A 33 -7.69 5.77 6.79
N ILE A 34 -8.68 5.35 7.62
CA ILE A 34 -9.77 4.48 7.16
C ILE A 34 -10.62 5.19 6.10
N VAL A 35 -11.10 6.40 6.39
CA VAL A 35 -11.94 7.16 5.46
C VAL A 35 -11.18 7.46 4.17
N MET A 36 -9.93 7.94 4.28
CA MET A 36 -9.11 8.24 3.10
C MET A 36 -8.83 7.00 2.26
N SER A 37 -8.52 5.86 2.88
CA SER A 37 -8.31 4.61 2.15
C SER A 37 -9.54 4.22 1.33
N TRP A 38 -10.73 4.25 1.93
CA TRP A 38 -11.98 3.93 1.22
C TRP A 38 -12.30 4.94 0.12
N VAL A 39 -12.19 6.23 0.40
CA VAL A 39 -12.47 7.29 -0.59
C VAL A 39 -11.54 7.13 -1.80
N LEU A 40 -10.24 6.98 -1.58
CA LEU A 40 -9.25 6.86 -2.66
C LEU A 40 -9.44 5.58 -3.48
N GLY A 41 -9.70 4.45 -2.81
CA GLY A 41 -9.98 3.20 -3.51
C GLY A 41 -11.24 3.29 -4.37
N LEU A 42 -12.33 3.83 -3.82
CA LEU A 42 -13.59 4.00 -4.56
C LEU A 42 -13.48 5.02 -5.69
N VAL A 43 -12.72 6.11 -5.50
CA VAL A 43 -12.46 7.10 -6.57
C VAL A 43 -11.66 6.45 -7.70
N GLY A 44 -10.58 5.75 -7.39
CA GLY A 44 -9.76 5.08 -8.41
C GLY A 44 -10.54 4.04 -9.21
N LEU A 45 -11.28 3.16 -8.53
CA LEU A 45 -12.14 2.17 -9.17
C LEU A 45 -13.32 2.81 -9.90
N GLY A 46 -13.88 3.90 -9.37
CA GLY A 46 -14.93 4.68 -9.99
C GLY A 46 -14.51 5.31 -11.33
N ILE A 47 -13.28 5.84 -11.39
CA ILE A 47 -12.70 6.37 -12.64
C ILE A 47 -12.61 5.24 -13.69
N ILE A 48 -12.06 4.09 -13.31
CA ILE A 48 -11.96 2.94 -14.20
C ILE A 48 -13.36 2.49 -14.67
N TRP A 49 -14.30 2.36 -13.74
CA TRP A 49 -15.66 1.93 -14.06
C TRP A 49 -16.38 2.90 -15.01
N THR A 50 -16.24 4.21 -14.82
CA THR A 50 -16.86 5.22 -15.70
C THR A 50 -16.31 5.15 -17.12
N VAL A 51 -14.99 4.98 -17.27
CA VAL A 51 -14.35 4.84 -18.57
C VAL A 51 -14.72 3.51 -19.23
N ALA A 52 -14.69 2.41 -18.48
CA ALA A 52 -15.09 1.09 -18.99
C ALA A 52 -16.55 1.07 -19.47
N LYS A 53 -17.47 1.74 -18.77
CA LYS A 53 -18.88 1.86 -19.16
C LYS A 53 -19.07 2.65 -20.46
N GLY A 54 -18.20 3.62 -20.73
CA GLY A 54 -18.22 4.43 -21.96
C GLY A 54 -17.32 3.88 -23.08
N ALA A 55 -16.69 2.72 -22.89
CA ALA A 55 -15.75 2.16 -23.85
C ALA A 55 -16.45 1.77 -25.17
N THR A 56 -15.83 2.13 -26.27
CA THR A 56 -16.31 1.84 -27.63
C THR A 56 -15.36 0.88 -28.34
N ALA A 57 -15.91 0.03 -29.20
CA ALA A 57 -15.13 -0.89 -30.04
C ALA A 57 -14.41 -0.21 -31.23
N GLY A 58 -14.61 1.09 -31.42
CA GLY A 58 -13.93 1.90 -32.44
C GLY A 58 -12.55 2.37 -32.00
N VAL A 59 -12.06 3.47 -32.63
CA VAL A 59 -10.78 4.09 -32.20
C VAL A 59 -10.95 4.67 -30.81
N PRO A 60 -10.17 4.16 -29.81
CA PRO A 60 -10.33 4.60 -28.42
C PRO A 60 -9.85 6.03 -28.21
N GLY A 61 -10.56 6.78 -27.37
CA GLY A 61 -10.10 8.08 -26.90
C GLY A 61 -8.85 7.95 -26.00
N ARG A 62 -8.13 9.05 -25.80
CA ARG A 62 -6.85 9.03 -25.02
C ARG A 62 -6.99 8.42 -23.63
N LEU A 63 -8.07 8.71 -22.91
CA LEU A 63 -8.33 8.19 -21.58
C LEU A 63 -8.66 6.70 -21.60
N GLN A 64 -9.47 6.28 -22.58
CA GLN A 64 -9.79 4.86 -22.80
C GLN A 64 -8.53 4.08 -23.15
N SER A 65 -7.70 4.55 -24.10
CA SER A 65 -6.42 3.91 -24.44
C SER A 65 -5.49 3.77 -23.25
N PHE A 66 -5.40 4.80 -22.38
CA PHE A 66 -4.58 4.73 -21.18
C PHE A 66 -5.06 3.64 -20.22
N ILE A 67 -6.37 3.55 -19.99
CA ILE A 67 -6.95 2.54 -19.11
C ILE A 67 -6.84 1.15 -19.72
N GLU A 68 -7.08 0.98 -21.01
CA GLU A 68 -6.91 -0.30 -21.71
C GLU A 68 -5.46 -0.80 -21.64
N MET A 69 -4.47 0.06 -21.90
CA MET A 69 -3.05 -0.27 -21.75
C MET A 69 -2.74 -0.71 -20.33
N PHE A 70 -3.34 -0.07 -19.35
CA PHE A 70 -3.17 -0.40 -17.95
C PHE A 70 -3.79 -1.76 -17.59
N PHE A 71 -4.99 -2.05 -18.12
CA PHE A 71 -5.63 -3.36 -18.01
C PHE A 71 -4.78 -4.47 -18.63
N GLU A 72 -4.26 -4.23 -19.84
CA GLU A 72 -3.42 -5.18 -20.55
C GLU A 72 -2.12 -5.47 -19.77
N PHE A 73 -1.51 -4.45 -19.17
CA PHE A 73 -0.34 -4.59 -18.32
C PHE A 73 -0.63 -5.48 -17.11
N VAL A 74 -1.74 -5.25 -16.39
CA VAL A 74 -2.13 -6.07 -15.24
C VAL A 74 -2.49 -7.49 -15.67
N ASP A 75 -3.30 -7.66 -16.74
CA ASP A 75 -3.72 -8.99 -17.21
C ASP A 75 -2.53 -9.81 -17.72
N SER A 76 -1.58 -9.21 -18.46
CA SER A 76 -0.36 -9.89 -18.89
C SER A 76 0.47 -10.36 -17.69
N THR A 77 0.65 -9.48 -16.68
CA THR A 77 1.37 -9.83 -15.46
C THR A 77 0.72 -10.99 -14.71
N VAL A 78 -0.61 -10.97 -14.58
CA VAL A 78 -1.36 -12.08 -13.96
C VAL A 78 -1.24 -13.36 -14.77
N ARG A 79 -1.25 -13.25 -16.10
CA ARG A 79 -1.11 -14.39 -17.03
C ARG A 79 0.23 -15.10 -16.89
N ASP A 80 1.29 -14.31 -16.74
CA ASP A 80 2.65 -14.84 -16.62
C ASP A 80 2.86 -15.59 -15.30
N VAL A 81 2.14 -15.18 -14.25
CA VAL A 81 2.23 -15.77 -12.90
C VAL A 81 1.25 -16.93 -12.70
N PHE A 82 0.05 -16.84 -13.26
CA PHE A 82 -1.00 -17.83 -13.03
C PHE A 82 -1.63 -18.34 -14.35
N PRO A 83 -1.27 -19.56 -14.78
CA PRO A 83 -1.78 -20.13 -16.02
C PRO A 83 -3.24 -20.62 -15.94
N GLY A 84 -3.85 -20.63 -14.75
CA GLY A 84 -5.23 -21.07 -14.51
C GLY A 84 -6.31 -20.06 -14.90
N SER A 85 -7.54 -20.29 -14.43
CA SER A 85 -8.68 -19.38 -14.66
C SER A 85 -8.47 -18.04 -13.95
N ARG A 86 -8.38 -16.98 -14.73
CA ARG A 86 -8.10 -15.61 -14.28
C ARG A 86 -9.33 -14.76 -13.98
N ALA A 87 -10.52 -15.35 -14.08
CA ALA A 87 -11.78 -14.63 -13.94
C ALA A 87 -11.91 -13.86 -12.61
N PHE A 88 -11.28 -14.37 -11.55
CA PHE A 88 -11.22 -13.71 -10.24
C PHE A 88 -9.90 -12.95 -10.02
N LEU A 89 -8.76 -13.53 -10.41
CA LEU A 89 -7.44 -12.97 -10.14
C LEU A 89 -7.15 -11.69 -10.91
N GLY A 90 -7.61 -11.55 -12.15
CA GLY A 90 -7.44 -10.33 -12.94
C GLY A 90 -8.11 -9.11 -12.27
N PRO A 91 -9.41 -9.14 -12.01
CA PRO A 91 -10.09 -8.07 -11.28
C PRO A 91 -9.53 -7.79 -9.88
N LEU A 92 -9.11 -8.82 -9.14
CA LEU A 92 -8.49 -8.67 -7.83
C LEU A 92 -7.17 -7.94 -7.94
N ALA A 93 -6.28 -8.37 -8.85
CA ALA A 93 -4.98 -7.75 -9.08
C ALA A 93 -5.12 -6.26 -9.46
N LEU A 94 -6.05 -5.95 -10.37
CA LEU A 94 -6.37 -4.59 -10.76
C LEU A 94 -6.85 -3.76 -9.56
N THR A 95 -7.75 -4.31 -8.75
CA THR A 95 -8.27 -3.63 -7.57
C THR A 95 -7.16 -3.32 -6.58
N ILE A 96 -6.31 -4.30 -6.28
CA ILE A 96 -5.16 -4.12 -5.37
C ILE A 96 -4.22 -3.04 -5.92
N PHE A 97 -3.85 -3.14 -7.20
CA PHE A 97 -2.94 -2.16 -7.80
C PHE A 97 -3.49 -0.74 -7.70
N VAL A 98 -4.72 -0.53 -8.17
CA VAL A 98 -5.35 0.79 -8.20
C VAL A 98 -5.50 1.35 -6.79
N TRP A 99 -5.95 0.54 -5.86
CA TRP A 99 -6.15 0.96 -4.48
C TRP A 99 -4.85 1.40 -3.81
N VAL A 100 -3.81 0.55 -3.88
CA VAL A 100 -2.49 0.88 -3.33
C VAL A 100 -1.88 2.09 -4.04
N PHE A 101 -1.98 2.14 -5.37
CA PHE A 101 -1.48 3.27 -6.16
C PHE A 101 -2.13 4.60 -5.74
N MET A 102 -3.46 4.62 -5.62
CA MET A 102 -4.19 5.83 -5.20
C MET A 102 -3.83 6.28 -3.79
N MET A 103 -3.66 5.35 -2.85
CA MET A 103 -3.22 5.69 -1.49
C MET A 103 -1.81 6.27 -1.47
N ASN A 104 -0.89 5.68 -2.22
CA ASN A 104 0.50 6.12 -2.28
C ASN A 104 0.64 7.45 -3.04
N LEU A 105 -0.20 7.69 -4.05
CA LEU A 105 -0.20 8.93 -4.83
C LEU A 105 -0.47 10.17 -3.95
N MET A 106 -1.20 10.00 -2.85
CA MET A 106 -1.47 11.09 -1.91
C MET A 106 -0.20 11.63 -1.24
N ASP A 107 0.87 10.85 -1.19
CA ASP A 107 2.16 11.28 -0.59
C ASP A 107 2.89 12.36 -1.41
N LEU A 108 2.47 12.58 -2.66
CA LEU A 108 2.96 13.70 -3.47
C LEU A 108 2.26 15.03 -3.17
N ILE A 109 1.18 15.02 -2.42
CA ILE A 109 0.47 16.24 -2.03
C ILE A 109 1.19 16.84 -0.84
N PRO A 110 1.58 18.14 -0.91
CA PRO A 110 2.22 18.79 0.22
C PRO A 110 1.37 18.69 1.49
N ILE A 111 1.97 18.17 2.55
CA ILE A 111 1.28 17.85 3.82
C ILE A 111 0.61 19.07 4.46
N ASP A 112 1.22 20.24 4.29
CA ASP A 112 0.69 21.51 4.78
C ASP A 112 -0.63 21.93 4.12
N TRP A 113 -0.86 21.52 2.86
CA TRP A 113 -2.11 21.80 2.17
C TRP A 113 -3.26 20.99 2.78
N VAL A 114 -2.99 19.73 3.08
CA VAL A 114 -3.98 18.85 3.71
C VAL A 114 -4.32 19.36 5.11
N ALA A 115 -3.30 19.75 5.90
CA ALA A 115 -3.49 20.34 7.21
C ALA A 115 -4.34 21.62 7.13
N THR A 116 -4.06 22.50 6.15
CA THR A 116 -4.83 23.74 5.96
C THR A 116 -6.30 23.47 5.64
N VAL A 117 -6.56 22.53 4.74
CA VAL A 117 -7.94 22.16 4.34
C VAL A 117 -8.67 21.51 5.50
N SER A 118 -8.03 20.58 6.24
CA SER A 118 -8.64 19.90 7.38
C SER A 118 -9.02 20.88 8.49
N HIS A 119 -8.14 21.84 8.81
CA HIS A 119 -8.46 22.89 9.78
C HIS A 119 -9.61 23.80 9.33
N ALA A 120 -9.69 24.13 8.03
CA ALA A 120 -10.79 24.90 7.48
C ALA A 120 -12.15 24.13 7.59
N LEU A 121 -12.11 22.80 7.57
CA LEU A 121 -13.27 21.93 7.75
C LEU A 121 -13.56 21.59 9.23
N GLY A 122 -12.76 22.13 10.16
CA GLY A 122 -12.95 21.93 11.61
C GLY A 122 -12.37 20.61 12.16
N ALA A 123 -11.56 19.89 11.38
CA ALA A 123 -10.86 18.71 11.85
C ALA A 123 -9.51 19.10 12.51
N PRO A 124 -9.23 18.65 13.74
CA PRO A 124 -8.02 19.06 14.48
C PRO A 124 -6.73 18.44 13.93
N ALA A 125 -6.81 17.24 13.37
CA ALA A 125 -5.72 16.53 12.69
C ALA A 125 -6.33 15.66 11.58
N TRP A 126 -5.65 15.55 10.44
CA TRP A 126 -6.08 14.70 9.34
C TRP A 126 -4.87 14.20 8.55
N LYS A 127 -4.68 12.89 8.55
CA LYS A 127 -3.61 12.27 7.78
C LYS A 127 -4.12 11.88 6.39
N ALA A 128 -3.44 12.41 5.35
CA ALA A 128 -3.87 12.22 3.96
C ALA A 128 -3.43 10.90 3.37
N VAL A 129 -2.33 10.33 3.85
CA VAL A 129 -1.66 9.16 3.27
C VAL A 129 -1.98 7.91 4.10
N PRO A 130 -2.96 7.06 3.70
CA PRO A 130 -3.34 5.89 4.49
C PRO A 130 -2.24 4.83 4.58
N SER A 131 -1.38 4.74 3.56
CA SER A 131 -0.30 3.74 3.51
C SER A 131 0.87 4.03 4.45
N THR A 132 0.91 5.21 5.08
CA THR A 132 1.84 5.52 6.18
C THR A 132 1.26 5.19 7.56
N ASP A 133 0.11 4.52 7.62
CA ASP A 133 -0.44 3.92 8.83
C ASP A 133 -0.23 2.40 8.80
N LEU A 134 0.44 1.89 9.84
CA LEU A 134 0.72 0.47 10.00
C LEU A 134 -0.56 -0.38 10.03
N ASN A 135 -1.62 0.12 10.66
CA ASN A 135 -2.89 -0.60 10.75
C ASN A 135 -3.52 -0.79 9.36
N THR A 136 -3.49 0.23 8.52
CA THR A 136 -4.03 0.18 7.16
C THR A 136 -3.25 -0.80 6.29
N THR A 137 -1.91 -0.74 6.33
CA THR A 137 -1.07 -1.63 5.52
C THR A 137 -1.19 -3.08 5.95
N PHE A 138 -1.27 -3.34 7.25
CA PHE A 138 -1.52 -4.68 7.78
C PHE A 138 -2.94 -5.16 7.48
N ALA A 139 -3.96 -4.31 7.55
CA ALA A 139 -5.32 -4.70 7.17
C ALA A 139 -5.38 -5.19 5.71
N MET A 140 -4.68 -4.50 4.80
CA MET A 140 -4.58 -4.94 3.40
C MET A 140 -3.80 -6.24 3.25
N SER A 141 -2.64 -6.37 3.89
CA SER A 141 -1.83 -7.58 3.80
C SER A 141 -2.51 -8.80 4.43
N PHE A 142 -3.21 -8.62 5.54
CA PHE A 142 -4.04 -9.70 6.13
C PHE A 142 -5.26 -10.05 5.28
N SER A 143 -5.85 -9.09 4.56
CA SER A 143 -6.90 -9.40 3.58
C SER A 143 -6.39 -10.34 2.48
N VAL A 144 -5.18 -10.08 1.96
CA VAL A 144 -4.51 -10.98 1.01
C VAL A 144 -4.19 -12.33 1.67
N PHE A 145 -3.75 -12.35 2.91
CA PHE A 145 -3.48 -13.58 3.66
C PHE A 145 -4.72 -14.45 3.81
N PHE A 146 -5.87 -13.88 4.15
CA PHE A 146 -7.13 -14.63 4.20
C PHE A 146 -7.53 -15.18 2.83
N LEU A 147 -7.27 -14.44 1.75
CA LEU A 147 -7.48 -14.94 0.40
C LEU A 147 -6.55 -16.12 0.08
N ILE A 148 -5.28 -16.06 0.47
CA ILE A 148 -4.34 -17.18 0.30
C ILE A 148 -4.87 -18.42 1.00
N ILE A 149 -5.28 -18.32 2.26
CA ILE A 149 -5.85 -19.43 3.02
C ILE A 149 -7.12 -19.95 2.34
N PHE A 150 -8.03 -19.07 1.95
CA PHE A 150 -9.27 -19.44 1.29
C PHE A 150 -9.00 -20.23 -0.01
N PHE A 151 -8.08 -19.76 -0.85
CA PHE A 151 -7.74 -20.43 -2.10
C PHE A 151 -6.97 -21.72 -1.86
N SER A 152 -6.13 -21.83 -0.82
CA SER A 152 -5.48 -23.08 -0.43
C SER A 152 -6.52 -24.16 -0.07
N PHE A 153 -7.52 -23.79 0.74
CA PHE A 153 -8.63 -24.70 1.06
C PHE A 153 -9.47 -25.07 -0.17
N LYS A 154 -9.72 -24.12 -1.06
CA LYS A 154 -10.51 -24.35 -2.27
C LYS A 154 -9.79 -25.25 -3.28
N ALA A 155 -8.46 -25.11 -3.41
CA ALA A 155 -7.65 -25.85 -4.37
C ALA A 155 -7.31 -27.26 -3.88
N LYS A 156 -6.88 -27.39 -2.62
CA LYS A 156 -6.34 -28.65 -2.05
C LYS A 156 -7.34 -29.39 -1.14
N GLY A 157 -8.45 -28.75 -0.80
CA GLY A 157 -9.36 -29.21 0.25
C GLY A 157 -8.75 -29.08 1.66
N ALA A 158 -9.59 -29.19 2.69
CA ALA A 158 -9.12 -29.07 4.08
C ALA A 158 -8.10 -30.16 4.45
N GLY A 159 -8.34 -31.39 4.03
CA GLY A 159 -7.42 -32.50 4.29
C GLY A 159 -6.09 -32.38 3.58
N GLY A 160 -6.08 -31.94 2.31
CA GLY A 160 -4.86 -31.73 1.53
C GLY A 160 -3.99 -30.60 2.10
N PHE A 161 -4.60 -29.49 2.45
CA PHE A 161 -3.90 -28.36 3.07
C PHE A 161 -3.27 -28.74 4.43
N MET A 162 -4.03 -29.45 5.29
CA MET A 162 -3.49 -29.91 6.57
C MET A 162 -2.37 -30.95 6.36
N HIS A 163 -2.54 -31.88 5.44
CA HIS A 163 -1.50 -32.85 5.11
C HIS A 163 -0.20 -32.17 4.67
N GLU A 164 -0.28 -31.17 3.78
CA GLU A 164 0.86 -30.41 3.30
C GLU A 164 1.59 -29.68 4.44
N LEU A 165 0.85 -29.07 5.38
CA LEU A 165 1.44 -28.40 6.54
C LEU A 165 2.30 -29.33 7.41
N PHE A 166 1.97 -30.62 7.48
CA PHE A 166 2.71 -31.58 8.29
C PHE A 166 3.77 -32.36 7.52
N THR A 167 3.67 -32.44 6.18
CA THR A 167 4.57 -33.30 5.40
C THR A 167 5.60 -32.53 4.55
N ALA A 168 5.31 -31.29 4.16
CA ALA A 168 6.27 -30.49 3.42
C ALA A 168 7.12 -29.63 4.39
N PRO A 169 8.41 -29.35 4.09
CA PRO A 169 9.19 -29.81 2.94
C PRO A 169 9.95 -31.15 3.19
N PHE A 170 10.07 -31.63 4.42
CA PHE A 170 10.99 -32.72 4.77
C PHE A 170 10.41 -34.15 4.61
N GLY A 171 9.13 -34.25 4.20
CA GLY A 171 8.46 -35.53 3.97
C GLY A 171 7.55 -35.99 5.11
N SER A 172 6.88 -37.13 4.90
CA SER A 172 5.77 -37.65 5.73
C SER A 172 6.21 -38.40 7.00
N ASN A 173 7.49 -38.43 7.35
CA ASN A 173 7.95 -39.09 8.57
C ASN A 173 7.35 -38.39 9.81
N PRO A 174 6.67 -39.09 10.73
CA PRO A 174 6.05 -38.52 11.91
C PRO A 174 7.00 -37.69 12.80
N LEU A 175 8.30 -38.01 12.81
CA LEU A 175 9.32 -37.27 13.56
C LEU A 175 9.55 -35.87 13.01
N LEU A 176 9.26 -35.66 11.71
CA LEU A 176 9.46 -34.39 10.99
C LEU A 176 8.21 -33.52 10.98
N TRP A 177 7.08 -33.98 11.49
CA TRP A 177 5.83 -33.21 11.50
C TRP A 177 5.94 -31.88 12.28
N ILE A 178 6.60 -31.91 13.42
CA ILE A 178 6.76 -30.70 14.25
C ILE A 178 7.64 -29.66 13.53
N PRO A 179 8.86 -29.99 13.02
CA PRO A 179 9.64 -29.08 12.20
C PRO A 179 8.92 -28.57 10.96
N ASN A 180 8.23 -29.44 10.22
CA ASN A 180 7.46 -29.06 9.04
C ASN A 180 6.37 -28.06 9.38
N LEU A 181 5.56 -28.34 10.39
CA LEU A 181 4.49 -27.44 10.83
C LEU A 181 5.06 -26.09 11.27
N ALA A 182 6.15 -26.08 12.05
CA ALA A 182 6.77 -24.84 12.50
C ALA A 182 7.26 -23.98 11.33
N LEU A 183 7.93 -24.58 10.34
CA LEU A 183 8.42 -23.87 9.15
C LEU A 183 7.25 -23.34 8.31
N ASN A 184 6.24 -24.14 8.04
CA ASN A 184 5.09 -23.73 7.25
C ASN A 184 4.29 -22.62 7.92
N ILE A 185 4.11 -22.65 9.25
CA ILE A 185 3.46 -21.55 9.99
C ILE A 185 4.30 -20.27 9.90
N ILE A 186 5.63 -20.35 10.09
CA ILE A 186 6.51 -19.20 9.97
C ILE A 186 6.44 -18.63 8.57
N GLU A 187 6.53 -19.46 7.52
CA GLU A 187 6.42 -19.01 6.12
C GLU A 187 5.08 -18.35 5.85
N LEU A 188 3.99 -18.96 6.29
CA LEU A 188 2.64 -18.47 6.10
C LEU A 188 2.42 -17.10 6.75
N LEU A 189 2.93 -16.91 7.98
CA LEU A 189 2.85 -15.63 8.70
C LEU A 189 3.85 -14.59 8.17
N ALA A 190 4.99 -15.01 7.65
CA ALA A 190 5.97 -14.10 7.08
C ALA A 190 5.44 -13.36 5.83
N LYS A 191 4.57 -14.00 5.03
CA LYS A 191 3.98 -13.42 3.83
C LYS A 191 3.23 -12.10 4.11
N PRO A 192 2.20 -12.07 4.98
CA PRO A 192 1.49 -10.82 5.29
C PRO A 192 2.36 -9.80 6.01
N VAL A 193 3.24 -10.24 6.91
CA VAL A 193 4.14 -9.33 7.63
C VAL A 193 5.09 -8.62 6.65
N SER A 194 5.74 -9.37 5.78
CA SER A 194 6.65 -8.80 4.77
C SER A 194 5.92 -7.84 3.83
N LEU A 195 4.70 -8.20 3.38
CA LEU A 195 3.91 -7.40 2.46
C LEU A 195 3.47 -6.08 3.09
N GLY A 196 2.92 -6.12 4.33
CA GLY A 196 2.47 -4.94 5.07
C GLY A 196 3.61 -4.01 5.47
N MET A 197 4.71 -4.58 6.01
CA MET A 197 5.88 -3.81 6.42
C MET A 197 6.60 -3.15 5.24
N ARG A 198 6.62 -3.77 4.07
CA ARG A 198 7.21 -3.18 2.87
C ARG A 198 6.45 -1.95 2.41
N LEU A 199 5.10 -2.04 2.37
CA LEU A 199 4.26 -0.91 1.98
C LEU A 199 4.40 0.23 2.99
N PHE A 200 4.23 -0.06 4.28
CA PHE A 200 4.40 0.91 5.36
C PHE A 200 5.78 1.56 5.35
N GLY A 201 6.85 0.76 5.35
CA GLY A 201 8.21 1.27 5.49
C GLY A 201 8.63 2.21 4.37
N ASN A 202 8.26 1.89 3.12
CA ASN A 202 8.59 2.73 1.98
C ASN A 202 7.84 4.07 2.01
N MET A 203 6.55 4.07 2.34
CA MET A 203 5.74 5.29 2.37
C MET A 203 6.08 6.15 3.60
N TYR A 204 6.20 5.56 4.78
CA TYR A 204 6.56 6.28 5.99
C TYR A 204 7.96 6.91 5.91
N ALA A 205 8.95 6.18 5.35
CA ALA A 205 10.26 6.75 5.11
C ALA A 205 10.22 7.89 4.08
N GLY A 206 9.39 7.77 3.04
CA GLY A 206 9.15 8.82 2.05
C GLY A 206 8.61 10.09 2.66
N GLU A 207 7.55 9.96 3.46
CA GLU A 207 6.92 11.09 4.19
C GLU A 207 7.92 11.79 5.12
N LEU A 208 8.73 11.02 5.88
CA LEU A 208 9.77 11.58 6.74
C LEU A 208 10.81 12.38 5.97
N ILE A 209 11.26 11.90 4.82
CA ILE A 209 12.25 12.62 4.00
C ILE A 209 11.65 13.91 3.47
N PHE A 210 10.39 13.93 3.01
CA PHE A 210 9.73 15.17 2.60
C PHE A 210 9.64 16.18 3.75
N MET A 211 9.29 15.74 4.97
CA MET A 211 9.27 16.61 6.15
C MET A 211 10.66 17.18 6.48
N LEU A 212 11.71 16.36 6.43
CA LEU A 212 13.09 16.79 6.70
C LEU A 212 13.59 17.80 5.65
N LEU A 213 13.28 17.58 4.37
CA LEU A 213 13.61 18.50 3.29
C LEU A 213 12.82 19.83 3.43
N GLY A 214 11.56 19.75 3.85
CA GLY A 214 10.75 20.92 4.18
C GLY A 214 11.38 21.74 5.32
N LEU A 215 11.81 21.07 6.39
CA LEU A 215 12.52 21.74 7.51
C LEU A 215 13.82 22.41 7.06
N LEU A 216 14.60 21.77 6.16
CA LEU A 216 15.79 22.40 5.57
C LEU A 216 15.42 23.69 4.85
N GLY A 217 14.27 23.74 4.18
CA GLY A 217 13.76 24.94 3.51
C GLY A 217 13.42 26.09 4.48
N THR A 218 13.07 25.80 5.74
CA THR A 218 12.76 26.84 6.74
C THR A 218 13.98 27.66 7.16
N ILE A 219 15.20 27.17 6.93
CA ILE A 219 16.46 27.88 7.18
C ILE A 219 16.73 28.93 6.11
N ALA A 220 15.98 28.92 5.00
CA ALA A 220 16.10 29.90 3.93
C ALA A 220 15.89 31.33 4.46
N SER A 221 16.83 32.20 4.16
CA SER A 221 16.80 33.63 4.51
C SER A 221 17.48 34.41 3.41
N LEU A 222 17.39 35.74 3.46
CA LEU A 222 18.07 36.65 2.49
C LEU A 222 19.60 36.71 2.68
N SER A 223 20.17 36.02 3.67
CA SER A 223 21.62 35.81 3.77
C SER A 223 22.14 34.87 2.69
N PHE A 224 23.42 34.98 2.34
CA PHE A 224 24.03 34.07 1.35
C PHE A 224 23.89 32.58 1.73
N GLY A 225 24.10 32.25 3.02
CA GLY A 225 23.91 30.88 3.52
C GLY A 225 22.45 30.43 3.48
N GLY A 226 21.50 31.31 3.76
CA GLY A 226 20.07 31.02 3.69
C GLY A 226 19.55 30.81 2.26
N LEU A 227 20.07 31.57 1.29
CA LEU A 227 19.76 31.38 -0.14
C LEU A 227 20.32 30.03 -0.65
N LEU A 228 21.53 29.66 -0.23
CA LEU A 228 22.10 28.36 -0.57
C LEU A 228 21.27 27.21 0.06
N ALA A 229 20.89 27.32 1.32
CA ALA A 229 20.06 26.33 2.00
C ALA A 229 18.69 26.17 1.34
N GLY A 230 18.03 27.28 1.00
CA GLY A 230 16.75 27.26 0.30
C GLY A 230 16.84 26.68 -1.11
N GLY A 231 17.87 27.04 -1.87
CA GLY A 231 18.13 26.48 -3.19
C GLY A 231 18.43 24.97 -3.13
N ALA A 232 19.26 24.54 -2.19
CA ALA A 232 19.58 23.13 -1.98
C ALA A 232 18.32 22.33 -1.57
N SER A 233 17.51 22.85 -0.64
CA SER A 233 16.24 22.23 -0.26
C SER A 233 15.31 22.06 -1.45
N GLY A 234 15.15 23.08 -2.29
CA GLY A 234 14.29 23.00 -3.49
C GLY A 234 14.75 21.92 -4.47
N VAL A 235 16.06 21.88 -4.79
CA VAL A 235 16.64 20.88 -5.69
C VAL A 235 16.50 19.47 -5.12
N LEU A 236 16.79 19.28 -3.84
CA LEU A 236 16.69 17.97 -3.17
C LEU A 236 15.23 17.49 -3.07
N THR A 237 14.30 18.40 -2.77
CA THR A 237 12.87 18.08 -2.74
C THR A 237 12.36 17.66 -4.11
N TRP A 238 12.78 18.39 -5.17
CA TRP A 238 12.42 18.02 -6.54
C TRP A 238 12.99 16.64 -6.93
N ALA A 239 14.28 16.41 -6.67
CA ALA A 239 14.92 15.13 -6.96
C ALA A 239 14.26 13.98 -6.19
N TRP A 240 13.96 14.21 -4.91
CA TRP A 240 13.24 13.24 -4.09
C TRP A 240 11.83 12.96 -4.61
N ALA A 241 11.07 13.98 -4.99
CA ALA A 241 9.72 13.80 -5.55
C ALA A 241 9.73 12.96 -6.83
N VAL A 242 10.68 13.20 -7.75
CA VAL A 242 10.85 12.39 -8.96
C VAL A 242 11.15 10.93 -8.62
N PHE A 243 12.06 10.69 -7.67
CA PHE A 243 12.37 9.33 -7.20
C PHE A 243 11.18 8.69 -6.48
N HIS A 244 10.44 9.46 -5.70
CA HIS A 244 9.29 8.98 -4.95
C HIS A 244 8.11 8.58 -5.85
N ILE A 245 7.91 9.24 -6.99
CA ILE A 245 6.94 8.80 -8.02
C ILE A 245 7.25 7.36 -8.48
N LEU A 246 8.52 7.05 -8.69
CA LEU A 246 8.93 5.70 -9.04
C LEU A 246 8.62 4.70 -7.92
N ILE A 247 8.87 5.08 -6.65
CA ILE A 247 8.56 4.24 -5.48
C ILE A 247 7.06 3.98 -5.39
N ILE A 248 6.21 4.99 -5.57
CA ILE A 248 4.75 4.89 -5.52
C ILE A 248 4.25 3.84 -6.52
N LEU A 249 4.70 3.93 -7.76
CA LEU A 249 4.31 2.99 -8.82
C LEU A 249 4.84 1.58 -8.55
N LEU A 250 6.14 1.48 -8.24
CA LEU A 250 6.80 0.22 -7.96
C LEU A 250 6.17 -0.51 -6.77
N GLN A 251 5.81 0.22 -5.72
CA GLN A 251 5.22 -0.36 -4.52
C GLN A 251 3.83 -0.93 -4.78
N ALA A 252 2.99 -0.22 -5.55
CA ALA A 252 1.68 -0.71 -5.98
C ALA A 252 1.82 -1.98 -6.84
N PHE A 253 2.78 -1.98 -7.77
CA PHE A 253 3.09 -3.11 -8.62
C PHE A 253 3.58 -4.33 -7.81
N ILE A 254 4.55 -4.15 -6.93
CA ILE A 254 5.10 -5.24 -6.10
C ILE A 254 4.01 -5.82 -5.19
N PHE A 255 3.18 -4.99 -4.57
CA PHE A 255 2.10 -5.46 -3.71
C PHE A 255 1.10 -6.32 -4.50
N MET A 256 0.70 -5.87 -5.68
CA MET A 256 -0.17 -6.62 -6.59
C MET A 256 0.46 -7.95 -7.01
N VAL A 257 1.68 -7.92 -7.54
CA VAL A 257 2.35 -9.13 -8.06
C VAL A 257 2.55 -10.17 -6.97
N LEU A 258 3.04 -9.77 -5.80
CA LEU A 258 3.22 -10.71 -4.69
C LEU A 258 1.91 -11.29 -4.19
N SER A 259 0.83 -10.51 -4.18
CA SER A 259 -0.51 -11.01 -3.84
C SER A 259 -0.94 -12.10 -4.82
N VAL A 260 -0.75 -11.89 -6.12
CA VAL A 260 -1.06 -12.88 -7.16
C VAL A 260 -0.17 -14.12 -7.06
N VAL A 261 1.15 -13.92 -6.87
CA VAL A 261 2.12 -15.03 -6.70
C VAL A 261 1.74 -15.89 -5.51
N TYR A 262 1.42 -15.30 -4.36
CA TYR A 262 1.06 -16.06 -3.17
C TYR A 262 -0.25 -16.83 -3.34
N ILE A 263 -1.22 -16.28 -4.07
CA ILE A 263 -2.46 -16.99 -4.40
C ILE A 263 -2.18 -18.10 -5.43
N ALA A 264 -1.27 -17.87 -6.39
CA ALA A 264 -0.86 -18.89 -7.36
C ALA A 264 -0.20 -20.09 -6.66
N MET A 265 0.75 -19.84 -5.76
CA MET A 265 1.40 -20.88 -4.94
C MET A 265 0.38 -21.68 -4.11
N ALA A 266 -0.71 -21.06 -3.66
CA ALA A 266 -1.78 -21.75 -2.96
C ALA A 266 -2.50 -22.82 -3.83
N HIS A 267 -2.43 -22.71 -5.16
CA HIS A 267 -3.02 -23.66 -6.11
C HIS A 267 -2.04 -24.75 -6.55
N GLU A 268 -0.74 -24.59 -6.31
CA GLU A 268 0.27 -25.59 -6.65
C GLU A 268 0.17 -26.79 -5.68
N HIS A 269 0.15 -27.99 -6.23
CA HIS A 269 0.23 -29.24 -5.46
C HIS A 269 1.70 -29.65 -5.38
N HIS A 270 2.22 -29.76 -4.18
CA HIS A 270 3.52 -30.36 -3.86
C HIS A 270 3.38 -31.84 -3.54
#